data_ca741b35424f7a9fc6a90fa005b569d4
#
_entry.id   ca741b35424f7a9fc6a90fa005b569d4
#
_cell.length_a   1.000
_cell.length_b   1.000
_cell.length_c   1.000
_cell.angle_alpha   90.00
_cell.angle_beta   90.00
_cell.angle_gamma   90.00
#
_symmetry.space_group_name_H-M   'P 1'
#
loop_
_entity.id
_entity.type
_entity.pdbx_description
1 polymer ?
#
loop_
_entity_poly.entity_id
_entity_poly.type
_entity_poly.pdbx_seq_one_letter_code
_entity_poly.pdbx_strand_id
1 'polypeptide(L)' 'MLLMEKDTGHLIEVLDPTEVFDPFKDSFTGRLDFGEDVPEPDSFKKITVCFPSGESLPKCWLDPDYRK' A
#
# COMPACT_ATOMS: atom_id res chain seq x y z
N MET A 1 1.14 -9.12 3.97
CA MET A 1 0.04 -8.26 3.52
C MET A 1 0.25 -7.88 2.06
N LEU A 2 -0.76 -8.03 1.24
CA LEU A 2 -0.69 -7.65 -0.17
C LEU A 2 -1.63 -6.48 -0.46
N LEU A 3 -1.14 -5.53 -1.22
CA LEU A 3 -1.95 -4.44 -1.78
C LEU A 3 -1.83 -4.49 -3.29
N MET A 4 -2.65 -3.69 -3.97
CA MET A 4 -2.67 -3.66 -5.43
C MET A 4 -2.48 -2.23 -5.93
N GLU A 5 -1.64 -2.08 -6.93
CA GLU A 5 -1.42 -0.80 -7.60
C GLU A 5 -2.63 -0.52 -8.51
N LYS A 6 -3.28 0.65 -8.31
CA LYS A 6 -4.52 0.99 -9.03
C LYS A 6 -4.33 1.08 -10.55
N ASP A 7 -3.20 1.64 -10.98
CA ASP A 7 -2.99 1.94 -12.40
C ASP A 7 -2.68 0.69 -13.22
N THR A 8 -1.98 -0.27 -12.62
CA THR A 8 -1.47 -1.44 -13.35
C THR A 8 -2.11 -2.75 -12.93
N GLY A 9 -2.70 -2.79 -11.74
CA GLY A 9 -3.22 -4.03 -11.16
C GLY A 9 -2.16 -4.94 -10.60
N HIS A 10 -0.90 -4.51 -10.55
CA HIS A 10 0.19 -5.30 -9.98
C HIS A 10 0.04 -5.41 -8.47
N LEU A 11 0.35 -6.60 -7.93
CA LEU A 11 0.34 -6.81 -6.49
C LEU A 11 1.63 -6.30 -5.87
N ILE A 12 1.51 -5.74 -4.67
CA ILE A 12 2.64 -5.23 -3.90
C ILE A 12 2.67 -5.95 -2.57
N GLU A 13 3.81 -6.57 -2.25
CA GLU A 13 4.03 -7.16 -0.94
C GLU A 13 4.46 -6.07 0.03
N VAL A 14 3.66 -5.84 1.06
CA VAL A 14 3.96 -4.84 2.09
C VAL A 14 4.97 -5.43 3.06
N LEU A 15 6.13 -4.80 3.18
CA LEU A 15 7.21 -5.28 4.04
C LEU A 15 7.06 -4.82 5.48
N ASP A 16 6.49 -3.63 5.68
CA ASP A 16 6.24 -3.08 7.01
C ASP A 16 4.78 -2.60 7.10
N PRO A 17 3.87 -3.46 7.57
CA PRO A 17 2.46 -3.09 7.66
C PRO A 17 2.17 -1.88 8.55
N THR A 18 3.03 -1.60 9.53
CA THR A 18 2.80 -0.46 10.43
C THR A 18 2.84 0.87 9.67
N GLU A 19 3.63 0.94 8.60
CA GLU A 19 3.64 2.14 7.76
C GLU A 19 2.31 2.35 7.03
N VAL A 20 1.64 1.27 6.65
CA VAL A 20 0.35 1.33 5.98
C VAL A 20 -0.74 1.80 6.94
N PHE A 21 -0.69 1.32 8.18
CA PHE A 21 -1.69 1.66 9.20
C PHE A 21 -1.51 3.06 9.79
N ASP A 22 -0.33 3.65 9.65
CA ASP A 22 -0.02 4.94 10.25
C ASP A 22 -0.52 6.08 9.35
N PRO A 23 -1.59 6.80 9.76
CA PRO A 23 -2.16 7.86 8.92
C PRO A 23 -1.24 9.07 8.76
N PHE A 24 -0.20 9.19 9.59
CA PHE A 24 0.77 10.27 9.47
C PHE A 24 1.82 9.98 8.39
N LYS A 25 1.85 8.77 7.85
CA LYS A 25 2.73 8.41 6.74
C LYS A 25 1.92 8.29 5.46
N ASP A 26 2.37 8.93 4.40
CA ASP A 26 1.69 8.89 3.10
C ASP A 26 2.26 7.83 2.16
N SER A 27 3.32 7.13 2.58
CA SER A 27 3.95 6.08 1.80
C SER A 27 4.37 4.93 2.70
N PHE A 28 4.69 3.80 2.07
CA PHE A 28 5.11 2.59 2.79
C PHE A 28 6.17 1.86 1.97
N THR A 29 6.92 1.00 2.66
CA THR A 29 7.93 0.16 2.02
C THR A 29 7.30 -1.16 1.56
N GLY A 30 7.50 -1.49 0.30
CA GLY A 30 7.00 -2.73 -0.26
C GLY A 30 7.82 -3.13 -1.47
N ARG A 31 7.38 -4.20 -2.12
CA ARG A 31 8.00 -4.64 -3.38
C ARG A 31 6.94 -5.24 -4.28
N LEU A 32 7.12 -5.06 -5.58
CA LEU A 32 6.21 -5.64 -6.56
C LEU A 32 6.35 -7.15 -6.57
N ASP A 33 5.23 -7.84 -6.67
CA ASP A 33 5.20 -9.30 -6.75
C ASP A 33 5.08 -9.70 -8.23
N PHE A 34 6.20 -10.09 -8.81
CA PHE A 34 6.27 -10.55 -10.20
C PHE A 34 6.44 -12.05 -10.31
N GLY A 35 6.01 -12.81 -9.31
CA GLY A 35 6.15 -14.26 -9.33
C GLY A 35 7.56 -14.72 -8.98
N GLU A 36 8.31 -15.21 -9.96
CA GLU A 36 9.67 -15.74 -9.71
C GLU A 36 10.69 -14.65 -9.44
N ASP A 37 10.48 -13.46 -9.98
CA ASP A 37 11.37 -12.33 -9.77
C ASP A 37 11.07 -11.67 -8.45
N VAL A 38 12.10 -11.40 -7.66
CA VAL A 38 11.98 -10.71 -6.38
C VAL A 38 12.67 -9.35 -6.50
N PRO A 39 11.94 -8.28 -6.88
CA PRO A 39 12.55 -6.96 -7.03
C PRO A 39 12.97 -6.40 -5.67
N GLU A 40 13.85 -5.42 -5.72
CA GLU A 40 14.28 -4.73 -4.50
C GLU A 40 13.13 -3.95 -3.89
N PRO A 41 13.13 -3.76 -2.55
CA PRO A 41 12.12 -2.93 -1.90
C PRO A 41 12.14 -1.51 -2.43
N ASP A 42 10.94 -0.92 -2.47
CA ASP A 42 10.77 0.46 -2.94
C ASP A 42 9.70 1.14 -2.08
N SER A 43 9.57 2.44 -2.24
CA SER A 43 8.56 3.22 -1.55
C SER A 43 7.35 3.42 -2.46
N PHE A 44 6.16 3.17 -1.92
CA PHE A 44 4.90 3.32 -2.64
C PHE A 44 4.00 4.30 -1.90
N LYS A 45 3.33 5.18 -2.64
CA LYS A 45 2.39 6.11 -2.03
C LYS A 45 1.04 5.42 -1.80
N LYS A 46 0.46 5.63 -0.64
CA LYS A 46 -0.82 5.00 -0.27
C LYS A 46 -1.95 5.39 -1.21
N ILE A 47 -1.92 6.60 -1.76
CA ILE A 47 -2.98 7.08 -2.67
C ILE A 47 -2.98 6.33 -4.00
N THR A 48 -1.90 5.61 -4.34
CA THR A 48 -1.79 4.87 -5.60
C THR A 48 -2.18 3.40 -5.46
N VAL A 49 -2.52 2.95 -4.26
CA VAL A 49 -2.80 1.53 -4.00
C VAL A 49 -4.19 1.34 -3.39
N CYS A 50 -4.68 0.10 -3.51
CA CYS A 50 -5.94 -0.32 -2.92
C CYS A 50 -5.79 -1.78 -2.49
N PHE A 51 -6.86 -2.35 -1.91
CA PHE A 51 -6.87 -3.78 -1.61
C PHE A 51 -6.95 -4.59 -2.91
N PRO A 52 -6.44 -5.84 -2.91
CA PRO A 52 -6.52 -6.67 -4.11
C PRO A 52 -7.94 -6.90 -4.63
N SER A 53 -8.94 -6.72 -3.76
CA SER A 53 -10.35 -6.80 -4.15
C SER A 53 -10.83 -5.57 -4.95
N GLY A 54 -10.01 -4.52 -5.01
CA GLY A 54 -10.37 -3.25 -5.63
C GLY A 54 -10.91 -2.21 -4.67
N GLU A 55 -11.11 -2.56 -3.41
CA GLU A 55 -11.62 -1.62 -2.42
C GLU A 55 -10.53 -0.65 -1.98
N SER A 56 -10.93 0.58 -1.73
CA SER A 56 -10.02 1.62 -1.25
C SER A 56 -9.58 1.34 0.19
N LEU A 57 -8.38 1.83 0.53
CA LEU A 57 -7.89 1.74 1.90
C LEU A 57 -8.80 2.54 2.85
N PRO A 58 -8.93 2.11 4.12
CA PRO A 58 -9.72 2.86 5.10
C PRO A 58 -9.19 4.29 5.28
N LYS A 59 -10.09 5.22 5.49
CA LYS A 59 -9.69 6.63 5.72
C LYS A 59 -8.79 6.77 6.94
N CYS A 60 -8.98 5.95 7.95
CA CYS A 60 -8.14 6.01 9.16
C CYS A 60 -6.69 5.65 8.90
N TRP A 61 -6.38 5.01 7.77
CA TRP A 61 -5.01 4.73 7.38
C TRP A 61 -4.39 5.86 6.54
N LEU A 62 -5.23 6.73 5.99
CA LEU A 62 -4.81 7.76 5.05
C LEU A 62 -4.86 9.16 5.65
N ASP A 63 -5.77 9.40 6.58
CA ASP A 63 -6.05 10.74 7.11
C ASP A 63 -6.03 10.70 8.63
N PRO A 64 -5.06 11.38 9.29
CA PRO A 64 -4.99 11.41 10.74
C PRO A 64 -6.17 12.15 11.39
N ASP A 65 -6.89 12.93 10.61
CA ASP A 65 -8.00 13.75 11.11
C ASP A 65 -9.38 13.21 10.71
N TYR A 66 -9.45 11.96 10.27
CA TYR A 66 -10.71 11.45 9.70
C TYR A 66 -11.87 11.45 10.69
N ARG A 67 -11.60 11.53 12.00
CA ARG A 67 -12.63 11.57 13.03
C ARG A 67 -13.12 12.96 13.38
N LYS A 68 -12.56 13.98 12.79
CA LYS A 68 -12.98 15.36 13.04
C LYS A 68 -14.20 15.74 12.23
#